data_bb7e533381e200764fd1e765060cc52f
#
_entry.id   bb7e533381e200764fd1e765060cc52f
#
_cell.length_a   1.000
_cell.length_b   1.000
_cell.length_c   1.000
_cell.angle_alpha   90.00
_cell.angle_beta   90.00
_cell.angle_gamma   90.00
#
_symmetry.space_group_name_H-M   'P 1'
#
loop_
_entity.id
_entity.type
_entity.pdbx_description
1 polymer ?
#
loop_
_entity_poly.entity_id
_entity_poly.type
_entity_poly.pdbx_seq_one_letter_code
_entity_poly.pdbx_strand_id
1 'polypeptide(L)'
;FQAEDGIRHSSTSRGLGDVYKRQVFLPMLRIQPRISSFPPEVKTFDEYTSGIESFMSLTASRIEELRGNMMLVMDPTFISILTNSFYGGQLGPDKSKKTEFTTTEDRLIEIISEGLNRMLETAWKDLMPINLSVQGREVNPQFVSFVDGSELVIICSFVVQLPGMDAANFDVIYPLQTLKPIASLLRSKVQSDKVEDDVSWRQRLENAVLEVPLKLTARLSKPVVSMSKLINLQPGEVIPIQLGEGVEVRVEDKPIFLGEMGEVSGQSAINLNKRISS
;
A
#
# COMPACT_ATOMS: atom_id res chain seq x y z
N PHE A 1 -24.66 -3.53 -3.64
CA PHE A 1 -23.53 -4.21 -4.31
C PHE A 1 -22.45 -3.22 -4.77
N GLN A 2 -22.75 -2.20 -5.56
CA GLN A 2 -21.74 -1.24 -6.04
C GLN A 2 -21.21 -0.26 -4.97
N ALA A 3 -21.96 -0.02 -3.89
CA ALA A 3 -21.52 0.82 -2.77
C ALA A 3 -20.49 0.10 -1.90
N GLU A 4 -20.63 -1.20 -1.73
CA GLU A 4 -19.74 -2.04 -0.94
C GLU A 4 -18.32 -2.10 -1.54
N ASP A 5 -18.19 -2.18 -2.86
CA ASP A 5 -16.89 -2.23 -3.52
C ASP A 5 -16.10 -0.92 -3.38
N GLY A 6 -16.78 0.24 -3.43
CA GLY A 6 -16.16 1.54 -3.20
C GLY A 6 -15.64 1.69 -1.77
N ILE A 7 -16.40 1.20 -0.79
CA ILE A 7 -16.03 1.26 0.63
C ILE A 7 -14.91 0.29 0.95
N ARG A 8 -14.92 -0.93 0.38
CA ARG A 8 -13.83 -1.91 0.53
C ARG A 8 -12.48 -1.40 0.04
N HIS A 9 -12.46 -0.52 -0.95
CA HIS A 9 -11.22 0.02 -1.51
C HIS A 9 -10.72 1.31 -0.84
N SER A 10 -11.62 2.16 -0.30
CA SER A 10 -11.24 3.45 0.29
C SER A 10 -10.55 3.34 1.66
N SER A 11 -10.74 2.25 2.38
CA SER A 11 -10.07 2.02 3.66
C SER A 11 -8.58 1.64 3.51
N THR A 12 -8.12 1.53 2.29
CA THR A 12 -6.78 1.09 1.95
C THR A 12 -5.86 2.24 1.60
N SER A 13 -5.76 3.25 2.44
CA SER A 13 -4.55 4.06 2.49
C SER A 13 -3.45 3.22 3.15
N ARG A 14 -2.95 2.22 2.41
CA ARG A 14 -1.98 1.20 2.87
C ARG A 14 -0.64 1.76 3.37
N GLY A 15 -0.34 3.03 3.19
CA GLY A 15 0.92 3.63 3.60
C GLY A 15 0.80 4.63 4.74
N LEU A 16 -0.12 5.58 4.67
CA LEU A 16 -0.27 6.63 5.68
C LEU A 16 -0.92 6.10 6.97
N GLY A 17 -1.95 5.26 6.87
CA GLY A 17 -2.62 4.71 8.05
C GLY A 17 -1.69 3.92 8.97
N ASP A 18 -0.71 3.18 8.44
CA ASP A 18 0.22 2.39 9.24
C ASP A 18 1.25 3.24 9.98
N VAL A 19 1.64 4.39 9.45
CA VAL A 19 2.56 5.33 10.10
C VAL A 19 1.89 5.99 11.31
N TYR A 20 0.65 6.44 11.16
CA TYR A 20 -0.10 7.08 12.25
C TYR A 20 -0.48 6.10 13.36
N LYS A 21 -0.87 4.87 13.04
CA LYS A 21 -1.17 3.82 14.04
C LYS A 21 0.04 3.50 14.91
N ARG A 22 1.25 3.48 14.33
CA ARG A 22 2.49 3.29 15.08
C ARG A 22 2.73 4.39 16.11
N GLN A 23 2.32 5.62 15.85
CA GLN A 23 2.51 6.75 16.76
C GLN A 23 1.68 6.63 18.05
N VAL A 24 0.52 5.98 18.02
CA VAL A 24 -0.29 5.73 19.23
C VAL A 24 0.34 4.67 20.12
N PHE A 25 0.81 3.57 19.54
CA PHE A 25 1.32 2.44 20.31
C PHE A 25 2.79 2.56 20.68
N LEU A 26 3.59 3.32 19.92
CA LEU A 26 5.03 3.46 20.15
C LEU A 26 5.37 4.00 21.55
N PRO A 27 4.71 5.04 22.09
CA PRO A 27 4.99 5.55 23.44
C PRO A 27 4.66 4.53 24.54
N MET A 28 3.69 3.63 24.28
CA MET A 28 3.24 2.64 25.24
C MET A 28 4.08 1.38 25.20
N LEU A 29 4.44 0.92 24.02
CA LEU A 29 5.11 -0.37 23.83
C LEU A 29 6.63 -0.27 23.99
N ARG A 30 7.23 0.91 23.88
CA ARG A 30 8.70 1.13 23.86
C ARG A 30 9.43 0.30 22.81
N ILE A 31 8.70 -0.41 21.95
CA ILE A 31 9.14 -1.28 20.87
C ILE A 31 8.29 -0.93 19.65
N GLN A 32 8.86 -0.97 18.45
CA GLN A 32 8.10 -0.72 17.23
C GLN A 32 7.18 -1.90 16.91
N PRO A 33 5.85 -1.74 17.01
CA PRO A 33 4.91 -2.77 16.60
C PRO A 33 4.86 -2.89 15.07
N ARG A 34 4.71 -4.11 14.57
CA ARG A 34 4.31 -4.32 13.18
C ARG A 34 2.79 -4.36 13.13
N ILE A 35 2.19 -3.41 12.41
CA ILE A 35 0.73 -3.35 12.25
C ILE A 35 0.42 -3.72 10.81
N SER A 36 -0.49 -4.68 10.65
CA SER A 36 -1.01 -5.11 9.35
C SER A 36 -2.53 -4.91 9.33
N SER A 37 -3.07 -4.50 8.18
CA SER A 37 -4.51 -4.36 7.99
C SER A 37 -5.01 -5.41 7.00
N PHE A 38 -6.20 -5.94 7.26
CA PHE A 38 -6.91 -6.81 6.33
C PHE A 38 -7.88 -6.01 5.45
N PRO A 39 -8.27 -6.55 4.29
CA PRO A 39 -9.36 -5.97 3.51
C PRO A 39 -10.62 -5.87 4.37
N PRO A 40 -11.37 -4.76 4.31
CA PRO A 40 -12.60 -4.62 5.07
C PRO A 40 -13.63 -5.67 4.69
N GLU A 41 -14.33 -6.18 5.70
CA GLU A 41 -15.42 -7.12 5.53
C GLU A 41 -16.77 -6.43 5.81
N VAL A 42 -17.82 -6.92 5.16
CA VAL A 42 -19.20 -6.46 5.42
C VAL A 42 -20.00 -7.67 5.88
N LYS A 43 -20.54 -7.56 7.09
CA LYS A 43 -21.38 -8.59 7.75
C LYS A 43 -22.52 -7.93 8.48
N THR A 44 -23.52 -8.69 8.92
CA THR A 44 -24.48 -8.19 9.90
C THR A 44 -23.81 -8.06 11.27
N PHE A 45 -24.33 -7.18 12.11
CA PHE A 45 -23.79 -6.99 13.46
C PHE A 45 -23.90 -8.26 14.30
N ASP A 46 -25.01 -9.02 14.16
CA ASP A 46 -25.20 -10.32 14.82
C ASP A 46 -24.14 -11.36 14.37
N GLU A 47 -23.83 -11.42 13.07
CA GLU A 47 -22.79 -12.33 12.58
C GLU A 47 -21.42 -11.95 13.15
N TYR A 48 -21.13 -10.67 13.27
CA TYR A 48 -19.86 -10.19 13.84
C TYR A 48 -19.77 -10.54 15.34
N THR A 49 -20.80 -10.17 16.13
CA THR A 49 -20.81 -10.42 17.59
C THR A 49 -20.82 -11.89 17.96
N SER A 50 -21.42 -12.74 17.11
CA SER A 50 -21.38 -14.20 17.27
C SER A 50 -20.02 -14.81 16.96
N GLY A 51 -19.18 -14.12 16.19
CA GLY A 51 -17.85 -14.55 15.80
C GLY A 51 -16.72 -14.12 16.74
N ILE A 52 -16.97 -13.26 17.72
CA ILE A 52 -15.98 -12.79 18.69
C ILE A 52 -16.22 -13.38 20.07
N GLU A 53 -15.21 -13.30 20.94
CA GLU A 53 -15.32 -13.79 22.31
C GLU A 53 -16.34 -12.97 23.15
N SER A 54 -16.91 -13.60 24.16
CA SER A 54 -17.91 -12.96 25.04
C SER A 54 -17.32 -11.87 25.94
N PHE A 55 -16.00 -11.80 26.05
CA PHE A 55 -15.28 -10.80 26.82
C PHE A 55 -14.30 -10.05 25.92
N MET A 56 -14.64 -8.82 25.58
CA MET A 56 -13.87 -7.93 24.68
C MET A 56 -13.93 -6.51 25.23
N SER A 57 -13.04 -5.65 24.81
CA SER A 57 -13.19 -4.20 25.07
C SER A 57 -13.88 -3.54 23.88
N LEU A 58 -15.10 -3.06 24.10
CA LEU A 58 -15.93 -2.42 23.09
C LEU A 58 -16.11 -0.94 23.47
N THR A 59 -15.56 -0.05 22.66
CA THR A 59 -15.69 1.41 22.86
C THR A 59 -16.49 2.01 21.71
N ALA A 60 -17.68 2.50 22.00
CA ALA A 60 -18.50 3.22 21.04
C ALA A 60 -18.13 4.71 21.03
N SER A 61 -17.90 5.24 19.84
CA SER A 61 -17.63 6.67 19.61
C SER A 61 -18.60 7.23 18.60
N ARG A 62 -19.05 8.46 18.80
CA ARG A 62 -19.91 9.18 17.86
C ARG A 62 -19.06 9.93 16.85
N ILE A 63 -19.48 9.89 15.60
CA ILE A 63 -18.95 10.71 14.51
C ILE A 63 -19.93 11.88 14.34
N GLU A 64 -19.54 13.05 14.82
CA GLU A 64 -20.46 14.21 14.90
C GLU A 64 -20.97 14.63 13.51
N GLU A 65 -20.08 14.70 12.52
CA GLU A 65 -20.40 15.17 11.16
C GLU A 65 -21.30 14.22 10.40
N LEU A 66 -21.19 12.91 10.66
CA LEU A 66 -22.01 11.88 10.02
C LEU A 66 -23.28 11.55 10.82
N ARG A 67 -23.44 12.13 12.02
CA ARG A 67 -24.53 11.83 12.95
C ARG A 67 -24.71 10.32 13.21
N GLY A 68 -23.61 9.59 13.14
CA GLY A 68 -23.58 8.15 13.33
C GLY A 68 -22.52 7.74 14.35
N ASN A 69 -22.42 6.46 14.59
CA ASN A 69 -21.49 5.89 15.54
C ASN A 69 -20.43 5.05 14.82
N MET A 70 -19.30 4.85 15.48
CA MET A 70 -18.31 3.82 15.18
C MET A 70 -18.00 3.06 16.47
N MET A 71 -17.46 1.85 16.33
CA MET A 71 -17.05 1.05 17.48
C MET A 71 -15.62 0.56 17.29
N LEU A 72 -14.84 0.68 18.35
CA LEU A 72 -13.50 0.11 18.46
C LEU A 72 -13.60 -1.16 19.32
N VAL A 73 -13.13 -2.28 18.81
CA VAL A 73 -13.14 -3.57 19.51
C VAL A 73 -11.70 -4.03 19.69
N MET A 74 -11.31 -4.32 20.92
CA MET A 74 -9.96 -4.75 21.26
C MET A 74 -9.98 -6.05 22.05
N ASP A 75 -9.05 -6.94 21.69
CA ASP A 75 -8.83 -8.21 22.36
C ASP A 75 -8.28 -7.97 23.80
N PRO A 76 -8.81 -8.67 24.84
CA PRO A 76 -8.29 -8.56 26.20
C PRO A 76 -6.82 -8.90 26.33
N THR A 77 -6.33 -9.86 25.53
CA THR A 77 -4.90 -10.21 25.50
C THR A 77 -4.06 -9.03 25.04
N PHE A 78 -4.52 -8.30 24.05
CA PHE A 78 -3.86 -7.09 23.57
C PHE A 78 -3.79 -6.00 24.65
N ILE A 79 -4.87 -5.79 25.37
CA ILE A 79 -4.93 -4.84 26.48
C ILE A 79 -3.95 -5.22 27.59
N SER A 80 -3.90 -6.50 27.95
CA SER A 80 -2.97 -7.01 28.98
C SER A 80 -1.50 -6.81 28.55
N ILE A 81 -1.19 -7.08 27.29
CA ILE A 81 0.16 -6.85 26.72
C ILE A 81 0.53 -5.36 26.80
N LEU A 82 -0.38 -4.49 26.38
CA LEU A 82 -0.15 -3.04 26.41
C LEU A 82 0.02 -2.53 27.86
N THR A 83 -0.79 -3.04 28.79
CA THR A 83 -0.72 -2.69 30.20
C THR A 83 0.63 -3.08 30.80
N ASN A 84 1.05 -4.32 30.59
CA ASN A 84 2.34 -4.81 31.08
C ASN A 84 3.51 -4.01 30.49
N SER A 85 3.46 -3.69 29.20
CA SER A 85 4.49 -2.89 28.55
C SER A 85 4.53 -1.46 29.07
N PHE A 86 3.38 -0.83 29.25
CA PHE A 86 3.27 0.55 29.71
C PHE A 86 3.81 0.75 31.12
N TYR A 87 3.52 -0.17 32.04
CA TYR A 87 3.98 -0.14 33.44
C TYR A 87 5.34 -0.82 33.64
N GLY A 88 5.99 -1.31 32.61
CA GLY A 88 7.33 -1.89 32.68
C GLY A 88 7.35 -3.32 33.21
N GLY A 89 6.23 -4.04 33.13
CA GLY A 89 6.14 -5.48 33.43
C GLY A 89 6.84 -6.35 32.39
N GLN A 90 7.00 -7.64 32.70
CA GLN A 90 7.51 -8.61 31.73
C GLN A 90 6.46 -8.82 30.63
N LEU A 91 6.91 -8.74 29.40
CA LEU A 91 6.11 -9.10 28.23
C LEU A 91 5.98 -10.62 28.19
N GLY A 92 4.85 -11.13 28.66
CA GLY A 92 4.53 -12.56 28.64
C GLY A 92 3.05 -12.78 28.39
N PRO A 93 2.64 -13.92 27.77
CA PRO A 93 1.24 -14.22 27.56
C PRO A 93 0.57 -14.45 28.93
N ASP A 94 -0.38 -13.59 29.29
CA ASP A 94 -1.27 -13.86 30.41
C ASP A 94 -2.30 -14.90 29.97
N LYS A 95 -2.11 -16.14 30.43
CA LYS A 95 -3.01 -17.27 30.10
C LYS A 95 -4.23 -17.35 31.01
N SER A 96 -4.44 -16.39 31.90
CA SER A 96 -5.63 -16.37 32.74
C SER A 96 -6.86 -15.96 31.91
N LYS A 97 -7.92 -16.76 31.96
CA LYS A 97 -9.22 -16.35 31.42
C LYS A 97 -9.78 -15.23 32.32
N LYS A 98 -9.64 -14.01 31.85
CA LYS A 98 -10.19 -12.84 32.52
C LYS A 98 -11.68 -12.72 32.19
N THR A 99 -12.43 -12.27 33.15
CA THR A 99 -13.86 -11.96 33.02
C THR A 99 -14.13 -10.48 33.26
N GLU A 100 -13.14 -9.75 33.80
CA GLU A 100 -13.22 -8.33 34.09
C GLU A 100 -11.87 -7.65 33.83
N PHE A 101 -11.91 -6.40 33.40
CA PHE A 101 -10.70 -5.56 33.32
C PHE A 101 -10.39 -4.99 34.69
N THR A 102 -9.11 -4.88 35.01
CA THR A 102 -8.62 -4.18 36.20
C THR A 102 -8.76 -2.67 36.00
N THR A 103 -8.82 -1.90 37.07
CA THR A 103 -8.85 -0.43 37.01
C THR A 103 -7.70 0.17 36.19
N THR A 104 -6.55 -0.50 36.20
CA THR A 104 -5.37 -0.11 35.46
C THR A 104 -5.57 -0.35 33.95
N GLU A 105 -6.15 -1.50 33.58
CA GLU A 105 -6.49 -1.83 32.19
C GLU A 105 -7.58 -0.90 31.67
N ASP A 106 -8.61 -0.60 32.47
CA ASP A 106 -9.66 0.36 32.09
C ASP A 106 -9.08 1.75 31.80
N ARG A 107 -8.16 2.21 32.61
CA ARG A 107 -7.49 3.49 32.34
C ARG A 107 -6.65 3.45 31.07
N LEU A 108 -6.01 2.33 30.80
CA LEU A 108 -5.24 2.17 29.58
C LEU A 108 -6.15 2.09 28.34
N ILE A 109 -7.28 1.37 28.41
CA ILE A 109 -8.28 1.33 27.36
C ILE A 109 -8.75 2.75 27.00
N GLU A 110 -8.97 3.60 28.00
CA GLU A 110 -9.32 5.00 27.81
C GLU A 110 -8.27 5.76 26.98
N ILE A 111 -7.03 5.69 27.43
CA ILE A 111 -5.89 6.36 26.76
C ILE A 111 -5.73 5.87 25.32
N ILE A 112 -5.85 4.56 25.09
CA ILE A 112 -5.72 3.96 23.77
C ILE A 112 -6.88 4.39 22.87
N SER A 113 -8.11 4.32 23.36
CA SER A 113 -9.31 4.69 22.60
C SER A 113 -9.27 6.14 22.18
N GLU A 114 -8.90 7.06 23.07
CA GLU A 114 -8.70 8.47 22.71
C GLU A 114 -7.57 8.66 21.70
N GLY A 115 -6.45 7.96 21.87
CA GLY A 115 -5.32 8.02 20.94
C GLY A 115 -5.71 7.53 19.55
N LEU A 116 -6.44 6.41 19.47
CA LEU A 116 -6.94 5.87 18.20
C LEU A 116 -7.99 6.79 17.56
N ASN A 117 -8.88 7.39 18.34
CA ASN A 117 -9.84 8.36 17.82
C ASN A 117 -9.14 9.56 17.17
N ARG A 118 -8.16 10.18 17.82
CA ARG A 118 -7.36 11.30 17.26
C ARG A 118 -6.62 10.89 15.98
N MET A 119 -6.12 9.66 15.94
CA MET A 119 -5.47 9.12 14.77
C MET A 119 -6.46 8.94 13.61
N LEU A 120 -7.65 8.40 13.90
CA LEU A 120 -8.71 8.24 12.91
C LEU A 120 -9.17 9.61 12.39
N GLU A 121 -9.38 10.61 13.25
CA GLU A 121 -9.67 11.98 12.85
C GLU A 121 -8.60 12.54 11.89
N THR A 122 -7.34 12.27 12.17
CA THR A 122 -6.23 12.69 11.30
C THR A 122 -6.25 11.95 9.96
N ALA A 123 -6.54 10.65 9.96
CA ALA A 123 -6.64 9.85 8.74
C ALA A 123 -7.84 10.23 7.87
N TRP A 124 -8.92 10.66 8.49
CA TRP A 124 -10.13 11.10 7.78
C TRP A 124 -10.01 12.50 7.19
N LYS A 125 -9.07 13.34 7.66
CA LYS A 125 -8.88 14.73 7.17
C LYS A 125 -8.79 14.84 5.65
N ASP A 126 -8.15 13.87 5.01
CA ASP A 126 -7.98 13.87 3.56
C ASP A 126 -9.29 13.62 2.80
N LEU A 127 -10.27 13.01 3.45
CA LEU A 127 -11.59 12.77 2.89
C LEU A 127 -12.59 13.83 3.34
N MET A 128 -12.72 13.98 4.64
CA MET A 128 -13.50 15.01 5.32
C MET A 128 -13.05 15.11 6.79
N PRO A 129 -13.00 16.31 7.37
CA PRO A 129 -12.71 16.43 8.79
C PRO A 129 -13.86 15.81 9.60
N ILE A 130 -13.52 14.98 10.58
CA ILE A 130 -14.48 14.39 11.53
C ILE A 130 -14.00 14.63 12.94
N ASN A 131 -14.94 14.68 13.88
CA ASN A 131 -14.69 14.70 15.33
C ASN A 131 -15.31 13.44 15.96
N LEU A 132 -14.53 12.76 16.78
CA LEU A 132 -14.93 11.53 17.46
C LEU A 132 -15.07 11.77 18.96
N SER A 133 -16.25 11.47 19.50
CA SER A 133 -16.52 11.55 20.92
C SER A 133 -16.91 10.19 21.49
N VAL A 134 -16.20 9.72 22.52
CA VAL A 134 -16.52 8.46 23.19
C VAL A 134 -17.87 8.58 23.88
N GLN A 135 -18.79 7.66 23.58
CA GLN A 135 -20.14 7.62 24.13
C GLN A 135 -20.26 6.62 25.28
N GLY A 136 -19.62 5.49 25.17
CA GLY A 136 -19.70 4.44 26.17
C GLY A 136 -18.73 3.32 25.92
N ARG A 137 -18.57 2.48 26.94
CA ARG A 137 -17.73 1.28 26.89
C ARG A 137 -18.50 0.10 27.45
N GLU A 138 -18.35 -1.03 26.80
CA GLU A 138 -18.93 -2.31 27.20
C GLU A 138 -17.86 -3.40 27.10
N VAL A 139 -18.05 -4.47 27.84
CA VAL A 139 -17.14 -5.62 27.85
C VAL A 139 -17.75 -6.88 27.26
N ASN A 140 -19.08 -6.89 27.09
CA ASN A 140 -19.80 -8.01 26.51
C ASN A 140 -20.52 -7.56 25.24
N PRO A 141 -20.21 -8.18 24.08
CA PRO A 141 -20.83 -7.85 22.81
C PRO A 141 -22.38 -7.95 22.80
N GLN A 142 -22.94 -8.81 23.65
CA GLN A 142 -24.38 -9.03 23.72
C GLN A 142 -25.15 -7.85 24.36
N PHE A 143 -24.49 -7.03 25.16
CA PHE A 143 -25.11 -5.90 25.85
C PHE A 143 -24.87 -4.56 25.15
N VAL A 144 -24.09 -4.56 24.09
CA VAL A 144 -23.75 -3.34 23.39
C VAL A 144 -24.95 -2.86 22.54
N SER A 145 -25.49 -1.70 22.88
CA SER A 145 -26.51 -1.01 22.08
C SER A 145 -25.87 -0.09 21.06
N PHE A 146 -25.25 -0.69 20.04
CA PHE A 146 -24.52 0.04 19.00
C PHE A 146 -25.38 0.27 17.76
N VAL A 147 -25.95 -0.81 17.23
CA VAL A 147 -26.87 -0.85 16.08
C VAL A 147 -27.79 -2.06 16.23
N ASP A 148 -28.83 -2.15 15.41
CA ASP A 148 -29.65 -3.35 15.34
C ASP A 148 -28.83 -4.55 14.81
N GLY A 149 -29.06 -5.74 15.36
CA GLY A 149 -28.29 -6.94 15.03
C GLY A 149 -28.31 -7.29 13.54
N SER A 150 -29.41 -7.02 12.85
CA SER A 150 -29.56 -7.23 11.39
C SER A 150 -28.91 -6.15 10.52
N GLU A 151 -28.42 -5.06 11.13
CA GLU A 151 -27.77 -3.98 10.38
C GLU A 151 -26.39 -4.40 9.86
N LEU A 152 -26.10 -3.99 8.62
CA LEU A 152 -24.82 -4.24 8.01
C LEU A 152 -23.76 -3.30 8.58
N VAL A 153 -22.65 -3.88 8.99
CA VAL A 153 -21.46 -3.18 9.48
C VAL A 153 -20.25 -3.47 8.61
N ILE A 154 -19.38 -2.49 8.51
CA ILE A 154 -18.09 -2.60 7.84
C ILE A 154 -17.05 -2.78 8.92
N ILE A 155 -16.31 -3.88 8.84
CA ILE A 155 -15.31 -4.29 9.82
C ILE A 155 -13.93 -4.06 9.19
N CYS A 156 -13.13 -3.19 9.81
CA CYS A 156 -11.75 -2.94 9.45
C CYS A 156 -10.85 -3.60 10.51
N SER A 157 -10.29 -4.76 10.19
CA SER A 157 -9.47 -5.55 11.11
C SER A 157 -7.99 -5.21 11.00
N PHE A 158 -7.34 -5.09 12.13
CA PHE A 158 -5.92 -4.81 12.27
C PHE A 158 -5.25 -5.82 13.19
N VAL A 159 -4.05 -6.25 12.79
CA VAL A 159 -3.20 -7.13 13.60
C VAL A 159 -1.97 -6.34 14.04
N VAL A 160 -1.72 -6.37 15.33
CA VAL A 160 -0.52 -5.80 15.95
C VAL A 160 0.38 -6.93 16.40
N GLN A 161 1.57 -7.02 15.82
CA GLN A 161 2.55 -8.02 16.15
C GLN A 161 3.75 -7.38 16.84
N LEU A 162 4.07 -7.89 18.02
CA LEU A 162 5.27 -7.54 18.78
C LEU A 162 6.31 -8.64 18.64
N PRO A 163 7.61 -8.30 18.64
CA PRO A 163 8.68 -9.29 18.60
C PRO A 163 8.60 -10.28 19.79
N GLY A 164 8.53 -11.57 19.48
CA GLY A 164 8.49 -12.63 20.50
C GLY A 164 7.15 -12.86 21.19
N MET A 165 6.06 -12.25 20.70
CA MET A 165 4.72 -12.39 21.26
C MET A 165 3.71 -12.83 20.20
N ASP A 166 2.59 -13.39 20.65
CA ASP A 166 1.47 -13.68 19.78
C ASP A 166 0.88 -12.40 19.19
N ALA A 167 0.34 -12.51 17.98
CA ALA A 167 -0.32 -11.39 17.32
C ALA A 167 -1.62 -11.06 18.05
N ALA A 168 -1.88 -9.76 18.25
CA ALA A 168 -3.10 -9.29 18.87
C ALA A 168 -3.93 -8.48 17.86
N ASN A 169 -5.24 -8.53 18.00
CA ASN A 169 -6.18 -7.96 17.05
C ASN A 169 -6.94 -6.78 17.65
N PHE A 170 -7.27 -5.83 16.80
CA PHE A 170 -8.31 -4.85 17.08
C PHE A 170 -9.10 -4.55 15.81
N ASP A 171 -10.38 -4.26 15.98
CA ASP A 171 -11.28 -3.95 14.90
C ASP A 171 -11.83 -2.53 15.04
N VAL A 172 -12.02 -1.86 13.90
CA VAL A 172 -12.78 -0.60 13.80
C VAL A 172 -14.02 -0.87 12.97
N ILE A 173 -15.19 -0.64 13.55
CA ILE A 173 -16.48 -1.02 12.97
C ILE A 173 -17.28 0.23 12.67
N TYR A 174 -17.79 0.29 11.45
CA TYR A 174 -18.68 1.36 10.99
C TYR A 174 -20.02 0.78 10.54
N PRO A 175 -21.15 1.23 11.07
CA PRO A 175 -22.45 0.91 10.48
C PRO A 175 -22.49 1.40 9.03
N LEU A 176 -23.00 0.58 8.12
CA LEU A 176 -23.10 0.95 6.72
C LEU A 176 -23.96 2.21 6.52
N GLN A 177 -24.97 2.38 7.34
CA GLN A 177 -25.84 3.56 7.34
C GLN A 177 -25.07 4.86 7.64
N THR A 178 -24.13 4.82 8.58
CA THR A 178 -23.29 5.97 8.95
C THR A 178 -22.44 6.45 7.76
N LEU A 179 -21.99 5.54 6.90
CA LEU A 179 -21.13 5.88 5.75
C LEU A 179 -21.92 6.13 4.45
N LYS A 180 -23.21 5.78 4.39
CA LYS A 180 -24.03 6.01 3.19
C LYS A 180 -24.00 7.45 2.66
N PRO A 181 -24.12 8.51 3.51
CA PRO A 181 -24.12 9.89 3.03
C PRO A 181 -22.88 10.29 2.27
N ILE A 182 -21.74 9.66 2.58
CA ILE A 182 -20.44 9.97 1.97
C ILE A 182 -19.97 8.90 0.98
N ALA A 183 -20.82 7.95 0.62
CA ALA A 183 -20.47 6.85 -0.29
C ALA A 183 -19.99 7.35 -1.66
N SER A 184 -20.54 8.45 -2.18
CA SER A 184 -20.08 9.08 -3.42
C SER A 184 -18.68 9.68 -3.28
N LEU A 185 -18.39 10.31 -2.15
CA LEU A 185 -17.08 10.90 -1.84
C LEU A 185 -16.01 9.80 -1.69
N LEU A 186 -16.34 8.71 -1.01
CA LEU A 186 -15.48 7.53 -0.87
C LEU A 186 -15.12 6.93 -2.23
N ARG A 187 -16.09 6.86 -3.16
CA ARG A 187 -15.86 6.35 -4.52
C ARG A 187 -15.01 7.28 -5.37
N SER A 188 -15.27 8.58 -5.34
CA SER A 188 -14.55 9.56 -6.16
C SER A 188 -13.07 9.60 -5.81
N LYS A 189 -12.71 9.50 -4.54
CA LYS A 189 -11.32 9.50 -4.09
C LYS A 189 -10.58 8.21 -4.50
N VAL A 190 -11.22 7.04 -4.36
CA VAL A 190 -10.65 5.77 -4.84
C VAL A 190 -10.35 5.80 -6.34
N GLN A 191 -11.20 6.47 -7.11
CA GLN A 191 -11.03 6.61 -8.55
C GLN A 191 -9.92 7.60 -8.88
N SER A 192 -9.80 8.70 -8.13
CA SER A 192 -8.72 9.70 -8.25
C SER A 192 -7.36 9.10 -7.89
N ASP A 193 -7.25 8.42 -6.76
CA ASP A 193 -6.00 7.80 -6.32
C ASP A 193 -5.51 6.72 -7.31
N LYS A 194 -6.43 5.95 -7.92
CA LYS A 194 -6.08 4.98 -8.96
C LYS A 194 -5.59 5.67 -10.25
N VAL A 195 -6.20 6.79 -10.64
CA VAL A 195 -5.81 7.52 -11.85
C VAL A 195 -4.47 8.24 -11.65
N GLU A 196 -4.22 8.84 -10.48
CA GLU A 196 -2.95 9.47 -10.17
C GLU A 196 -1.80 8.47 -10.06
N ASP A 197 -2.03 7.31 -9.44
CA ASP A 197 -1.02 6.23 -9.37
C ASP A 197 -0.71 5.65 -10.75
N ASP A 198 -1.71 5.42 -11.60
CA ASP A 198 -1.52 4.92 -12.95
C ASP A 198 -0.77 5.92 -13.84
N VAL A 199 -1.09 7.20 -13.78
CA VAL A 199 -0.39 8.26 -14.55
C VAL A 199 1.05 8.41 -14.09
N SER A 200 1.30 8.46 -12.78
CA SER A 200 2.65 8.59 -12.23
C SER A 200 3.49 7.35 -12.47
N TRP A 201 2.90 6.15 -12.42
CA TRP A 201 3.58 4.89 -12.73
C TRP A 201 3.92 4.78 -14.21
N ARG A 202 2.98 5.14 -15.08
CA ARG A 202 3.17 5.17 -16.53
C ARG A 202 4.30 6.11 -16.94
N GLN A 203 4.32 7.30 -16.38
CA GLN A 203 5.36 8.29 -16.64
C GLN A 203 6.74 7.84 -16.15
N ARG A 204 6.82 7.21 -14.96
CA ARG A 204 8.05 6.60 -14.45
C ARG A 204 8.52 5.42 -15.31
N LEU A 205 7.59 4.59 -15.79
CA LEU A 205 7.89 3.48 -16.70
C LEU A 205 8.41 4.01 -18.05
N GLU A 206 7.74 5.00 -18.65
CA GLU A 206 8.16 5.65 -19.89
C GLU A 206 9.58 6.23 -19.76
N ASN A 207 9.87 6.95 -18.68
CA ASN A 207 11.21 7.47 -18.41
C ASN A 207 12.23 6.35 -18.23
N ALA A 208 11.94 5.32 -17.47
CA ALA A 208 12.82 4.19 -17.27
C ALA A 208 13.12 3.43 -18.58
N VAL A 209 12.15 3.30 -19.47
CA VAL A 209 12.34 2.70 -20.80
C VAL A 209 13.21 3.56 -21.69
N LEU A 210 13.10 4.90 -21.60
CA LEU A 210 13.92 5.83 -22.37
C LEU A 210 15.39 5.86 -21.89
N GLU A 211 15.65 5.50 -20.65
CA GLU A 211 17.00 5.41 -20.08
C GLU A 211 17.72 4.09 -20.36
N VAL A 212 17.06 3.11 -20.97
CA VAL A 212 17.68 1.82 -21.30
C VAL A 212 18.80 2.01 -22.33
N PRO A 213 20.07 1.66 -22.00
CA PRO A 213 21.17 1.80 -22.95
C PRO A 213 21.04 0.81 -24.09
N LEU A 214 21.02 1.29 -25.32
CA LEU A 214 20.98 0.47 -26.52
C LEU A 214 22.33 0.48 -27.24
N LYS A 215 22.78 -0.69 -27.65
CA LYS A 215 24.03 -0.83 -28.42
C LYS A 215 23.77 -0.48 -29.87
N LEU A 216 24.41 0.61 -30.33
CA LEU A 216 24.41 1.00 -31.73
C LEU A 216 25.61 0.39 -32.45
N THR A 217 25.39 -0.19 -33.61
CA THR A 217 26.43 -0.73 -34.48
C THR A 217 26.37 -0.04 -35.85
N ALA A 218 27.47 0.56 -36.25
CA ALA A 218 27.60 1.16 -37.56
C ALA A 218 28.24 0.15 -38.53
N ARG A 219 27.51 -0.24 -39.55
CA ARG A 219 28.02 -1.13 -40.60
C ARG A 219 28.48 -0.32 -41.81
N LEU A 220 29.80 -0.26 -41.99
CA LEU A 220 30.43 0.51 -43.07
C LEU A 220 30.36 -0.19 -44.43
N SER A 221 30.45 -1.49 -44.45
CA SER A 221 30.49 -2.26 -45.71
C SER A 221 30.10 -3.73 -45.50
N LYS A 222 29.65 -4.38 -46.54
CA LYS A 222 29.42 -5.84 -46.61
C LYS A 222 30.25 -6.43 -47.77
N PRO A 223 31.58 -6.63 -47.56
CA PRO A 223 32.38 -7.18 -48.60
C PRO A 223 31.94 -8.61 -48.95
N VAL A 224 31.82 -8.90 -50.27
CA VAL A 224 31.52 -10.23 -50.77
C VAL A 224 32.82 -10.83 -51.27
N VAL A 225 33.22 -11.95 -50.70
CA VAL A 225 34.41 -12.69 -51.09
C VAL A 225 34.06 -14.12 -51.47
N SER A 226 34.82 -14.72 -52.42
CA SER A 226 34.58 -16.12 -52.77
C SER A 226 35.07 -17.05 -51.62
N MET A 227 34.46 -18.22 -51.52
CA MET A 227 34.85 -19.24 -50.53
C MET A 227 36.33 -19.62 -50.66
N SER A 228 36.84 -19.74 -51.88
CA SER A 228 38.23 -20.02 -52.15
C SER A 228 39.16 -18.93 -51.58
N LYS A 229 38.81 -17.66 -51.69
CA LYS A 229 39.58 -16.55 -51.13
C LYS A 229 39.47 -16.54 -49.61
N LEU A 230 38.33 -16.86 -49.05
CA LEU A 230 38.13 -16.91 -47.59
C LEU A 230 39.00 -17.99 -46.92
N ILE A 231 39.08 -19.17 -47.52
CA ILE A 231 39.88 -20.30 -46.99
C ILE A 231 41.38 -20.01 -47.02
N ASN A 232 41.83 -19.24 -48.02
CA ASN A 232 43.27 -18.95 -48.23
C ASN A 232 43.72 -17.63 -47.59
N LEU A 233 42.85 -16.91 -46.87
CA LEU A 233 43.18 -15.65 -46.19
C LEU A 233 44.27 -15.87 -45.12
N GLN A 234 45.30 -15.06 -45.16
CA GLN A 234 46.38 -15.07 -44.17
C GLN A 234 46.40 -13.76 -43.36
N PRO A 235 46.92 -13.81 -42.10
CA PRO A 235 47.12 -12.61 -41.32
C PRO A 235 48.03 -11.61 -42.04
N GLY A 236 47.55 -10.36 -42.22
CA GLY A 236 48.27 -9.31 -42.97
C GLY A 236 47.71 -9.04 -44.37
N GLU A 237 46.83 -9.88 -44.90
CA GLU A 237 46.18 -9.60 -46.19
C GLU A 237 45.14 -8.48 -46.08
N VAL A 238 45.07 -7.63 -47.09
CA VAL A 238 44.14 -6.50 -47.16
C VAL A 238 42.93 -6.87 -48.01
N ILE A 239 41.77 -6.80 -47.43
CA ILE A 239 40.51 -6.94 -48.13
C ILE A 239 40.01 -5.54 -48.50
N PRO A 240 39.91 -5.18 -49.79
CA PRO A 240 39.35 -3.89 -50.16
C PRO A 240 37.87 -3.85 -49.84
N ILE A 241 37.44 -2.82 -49.13
CA ILE A 241 36.04 -2.55 -48.85
C ILE A 241 35.61 -1.34 -49.71
N GLN A 242 34.49 -1.46 -50.38
CA GLN A 242 33.86 -0.32 -51.05
C GLN A 242 32.90 0.29 -50.02
N LEU A 243 33.13 1.57 -49.70
CA LEU A 243 32.16 2.34 -48.95
C LEU A 243 30.96 2.59 -49.86
N GLY A 244 29.81 1.96 -49.58
CA GLY A 244 28.56 2.15 -50.30
C GLY A 244 27.98 3.56 -50.09
N GLU A 245 26.79 3.79 -50.63
CA GLU A 245 26.07 5.10 -50.55
C GLU A 245 25.70 5.55 -49.11
N GLY A 246 26.20 4.90 -48.09
CA GLY A 246 25.96 5.29 -46.69
C GLY A 246 26.35 4.22 -45.69
N VAL A 247 26.41 4.66 -44.43
CA VAL A 247 26.67 3.80 -43.26
C VAL A 247 25.34 3.38 -42.66
N GLU A 248 25.13 2.07 -42.57
CA GLU A 248 23.91 1.52 -41.96
C GLU A 248 24.07 1.49 -40.42
N VAL A 249 23.31 2.31 -39.70
CA VAL A 249 23.29 2.32 -38.23
C VAL A 249 22.18 1.39 -37.73
N ARG A 250 22.55 0.42 -36.91
CA ARG A 250 21.72 -0.67 -36.45
C ARG A 250 21.62 -0.66 -34.92
N VAL A 251 20.45 -0.98 -34.41
CA VAL A 251 20.25 -1.38 -33.03
C VAL A 251 20.10 -2.88 -33.01
N GLU A 252 21.04 -3.56 -32.38
CA GLU A 252 21.20 -5.01 -32.49
C GLU A 252 21.27 -5.45 -33.98
N ASP A 253 20.25 -6.17 -34.46
CA ASP A 253 20.16 -6.66 -35.83
C ASP A 253 19.23 -5.82 -36.73
N LYS A 254 18.56 -4.79 -36.21
CA LYS A 254 17.62 -3.97 -36.97
C LYS A 254 18.28 -2.69 -37.51
N PRO A 255 18.29 -2.43 -38.81
CA PRO A 255 18.76 -1.16 -39.36
C PRO A 255 17.72 -0.07 -39.03
N ILE A 256 18.19 1.05 -38.44
CA ILE A 256 17.31 2.16 -38.01
C ILE A 256 17.63 3.44 -38.78
N PHE A 257 18.92 3.72 -39.04
CA PHE A 257 19.33 4.93 -39.74
C PHE A 257 20.33 4.62 -40.84
N LEU A 258 20.31 5.46 -41.89
CA LEU A 258 21.38 5.62 -42.86
C LEU A 258 22.10 6.93 -42.55
N GLY A 259 23.43 6.90 -42.58
CA GLY A 259 24.24 8.06 -42.33
C GLY A 259 25.53 8.04 -43.19
N GLU A 260 26.33 9.04 -43.07
CA GLU A 260 27.63 9.20 -43.73
C GLU A 260 28.74 9.21 -42.68
N MET A 261 29.88 8.64 -43.06
CA MET A 261 31.07 8.65 -42.20
C MET A 261 31.67 10.04 -42.16
N GLY A 262 31.98 10.52 -41.00
CA GLY A 262 32.61 11.82 -40.76
C GLY A 262 33.63 11.73 -39.60
N GLU A 263 34.21 12.86 -39.29
CA GLU A 263 35.12 13.05 -38.18
C GLU A 263 34.67 14.24 -37.34
N VAL A 264 34.69 14.08 -36.04
CA VAL A 264 34.41 15.15 -35.08
C VAL A 264 35.49 15.10 -33.99
N SER A 265 36.22 16.20 -33.83
CA SER A 265 37.29 16.34 -32.81
C SER A 265 38.33 15.23 -32.81
N GLY A 266 38.72 14.71 -33.99
CA GLY A 266 39.70 13.62 -34.12
C GLY A 266 39.13 12.22 -33.87
N GLN A 267 37.83 12.11 -33.72
CA GLN A 267 37.12 10.84 -33.53
C GLN A 267 36.25 10.53 -34.74
N SER A 268 36.21 9.27 -35.14
CA SER A 268 35.31 8.82 -36.20
C SER A 268 33.86 8.98 -35.76
N ALA A 269 33.06 9.68 -36.57
CA ALA A 269 31.67 9.99 -36.32
C ALA A 269 30.78 9.55 -37.48
N ILE A 270 29.50 9.45 -37.24
CA ILE A 270 28.49 9.14 -38.25
C ILE A 270 27.47 10.28 -38.23
N ASN A 271 27.30 10.94 -39.38
CA ASN A 271 26.22 11.89 -39.58
C ASN A 271 24.99 11.13 -40.01
N LEU A 272 23.92 11.23 -39.25
CA LEU A 272 22.64 10.53 -39.53
C LEU A 272 21.81 11.34 -40.54
N ASN A 273 21.61 10.79 -41.74
CA ASN A 273 20.91 11.47 -42.81
C ASN A 273 19.43 11.08 -42.95
N LYS A 274 19.11 9.80 -42.77
CA LYS A 274 17.76 9.29 -43.00
C LYS A 274 17.39 8.16 -42.03
N ARG A 275 16.19 8.21 -41.49
CA ARG A 275 15.61 7.10 -40.73
C ARG A 275 15.04 6.07 -41.68
N ILE A 276 15.37 4.79 -41.51
CA ILE A 276 14.79 3.67 -42.23
C ILE A 276 13.48 3.33 -41.52
N SER A 277 12.33 3.63 -42.16
CA SER A 277 11.04 3.13 -41.67
C SER A 277 10.89 1.67 -42.07
N SER A 278 10.65 0.80 -41.07
CA SER A 278 10.30 -0.62 -41.34
C SER A 278 8.87 -0.73 -41.77
#